data_edcae19c70b1b626fea5b62d22537829
#
_entry.id   edcae19c70b1b626fea5b62d22537829
#
_cell.length_a   1.000
_cell.length_b   1.000
_cell.length_c   1.000
_cell.angle_alpha   90.00
_cell.angle_beta   90.00
_cell.angle_gamma   90.00
#
_symmetry.space_group_name_H-M   'P 1'
#
loop_
_entity.id
_entity.type
_entity.pdbx_description
1 polymer ?
#
loop_
_entity_poly.entity_id
_entity_poly.type
_entity_poly.pdbx_seq_one_letter_code
_entity_poly.pdbx_strand_id
1 'polypeptide(L)'
;MKQLFMGLLLFFISMAVQAEINIFACEPEWEALSQELGGDKVTTYSATTGLQDPHYIQARPSLIAKSRRADLLVCTGAELETGWLPLLQRKSGNRAIQNGAPGAFMATDYVQLTGIPSQLDRSQGHIHAAGNPHIQTSPIMLLTVAKALSERLQQLDQNNQAYYQQRWTDFEQRWQAATLRWQQQAESLKGLPIVIQHNNWDYLIDWLGLEKVATLEAKPGVPPTVNDLNNIVKQLKLTPAKVVIHAAYQSPRASRWLTEKTGIAKVALPFTIGGNTSSTDLFKLFDNTIELLLDKSK
;
A
#
# COMPACT_ATOMS: atom_id res chain seq x y z
N MET A 1 -51.76 34.99 49.43
CA MET A 1 -50.39 34.94 48.91
C MET A 1 -50.22 33.57 48.20
N LYS A 2 -50.24 33.55 46.86
CA LYS A 2 -50.04 32.36 46.04
C LYS A 2 -48.59 32.36 45.59
N GLN A 3 -47.78 31.41 46.08
CA GLN A 3 -46.42 31.23 45.62
C GLN A 3 -46.44 30.41 44.33
N LEU A 4 -45.96 31.03 43.24
CA LEU A 4 -45.75 30.38 41.93
C LEU A 4 -44.38 29.69 41.96
N PHE A 5 -44.36 28.33 42.00
CA PHE A 5 -43.17 27.53 41.80
C PHE A 5 -42.89 27.42 40.31
N MET A 6 -41.90 28.17 39.82
CA MET A 6 -41.42 28.10 38.45
C MET A 6 -40.35 27.02 38.40
N GLY A 7 -40.71 25.80 37.98
CA GLY A 7 -39.79 24.69 37.79
C GLY A 7 -38.91 24.92 36.54
N LEU A 8 -37.61 25.14 36.78
CA LEU A 8 -36.59 25.24 35.75
C LEU A 8 -36.28 23.84 35.19
N LEU A 9 -36.80 23.50 34.03
CA LEU A 9 -36.50 22.24 33.31
C LEU A 9 -35.12 22.38 32.68
N LEU A 10 -34.09 21.82 33.34
CA LEU A 10 -32.74 21.71 32.76
C LEU A 10 -32.77 20.60 31.66
N PHE A 11 -32.77 21.00 30.39
CA PHE A 11 -32.52 20.12 29.25
C PHE A 11 -31.05 19.71 29.25
N PHE A 12 -30.71 18.55 29.79
CA PHE A 12 -29.41 17.91 29.53
C PHE A 12 -29.36 17.44 28.06
N ILE A 13 -28.72 18.24 27.22
CA ILE A 13 -28.33 17.78 25.89
C ILE A 13 -27.18 16.77 26.12
N SER A 14 -27.51 15.49 26.16
CA SER A 14 -26.51 14.43 26.10
C SER A 14 -25.85 14.51 24.74
N MET A 15 -24.68 15.15 24.67
CA MET A 15 -23.78 14.93 23.52
C MET A 15 -23.37 13.47 23.58
N ALA A 16 -23.95 12.67 22.69
CA ALA A 16 -23.48 11.31 22.45
C ALA A 16 -22.05 11.46 21.90
N VAL A 17 -21.05 11.18 22.73
CA VAL A 17 -19.69 10.98 22.26
C VAL A 17 -19.74 9.73 21.41
N GLN A 18 -19.75 9.92 20.11
CA GLN A 18 -19.70 8.81 19.17
C GLN A 18 -18.28 8.25 19.19
N ALA A 19 -18.16 6.94 19.42
CA ALA A 19 -16.87 6.27 19.44
C ALA A 19 -16.30 6.27 18.02
N GLU A 20 -15.06 6.70 17.89
CA GLU A 20 -14.31 6.60 16.63
C GLU A 20 -14.04 5.13 16.28
N ILE A 21 -14.04 4.80 14.97
CA ILE A 21 -13.61 3.47 14.50
C ILE A 21 -12.09 3.36 14.65
N ASN A 22 -11.61 2.39 15.42
CA ASN A 22 -10.19 2.10 15.54
C ASN A 22 -9.75 1.21 14.37
N ILE A 23 -8.90 1.76 13.50
CA ILE A 23 -8.39 1.07 12.32
C ILE A 23 -6.95 0.62 12.54
N PHE A 24 -6.73 -0.68 12.37
CA PHE A 24 -5.40 -1.27 12.32
C PHE A 24 -5.05 -1.53 10.85
N ALA A 25 -4.18 -0.71 10.28
CA ALA A 25 -3.65 -0.90 8.94
C ALA A 25 -2.38 -1.76 8.99
N CYS A 26 -2.22 -2.66 8.04
CA CYS A 26 -1.00 -3.46 7.92
C CYS A 26 0.15 -2.62 7.37
N GLU A 27 -0.10 -1.80 6.36
CA GLU A 27 0.88 -0.95 5.69
C GLU A 27 0.49 0.54 5.73
N PRO A 28 1.47 1.46 5.58
CA PRO A 28 1.22 2.91 5.69
C PRO A 28 0.25 3.46 4.65
N GLU A 29 0.18 2.90 3.44
CA GLU A 29 -0.78 3.31 2.41
C GLU A 29 -2.22 3.08 2.85
N TRP A 30 -2.50 1.99 3.55
CA TRP A 30 -3.84 1.69 4.06
C TRP A 30 -4.19 2.52 5.29
N GLU A 31 -3.21 2.86 6.12
CA GLU A 31 -3.40 3.84 7.19
C GLU A 31 -3.81 5.20 6.61
N ALA A 32 -3.03 5.71 5.65
CA ALA A 32 -3.29 7.00 5.05
C ALA A 32 -4.62 7.03 4.28
N LEU A 33 -4.95 5.97 3.56
CA LEU A 33 -6.23 5.85 2.87
C LEU A 33 -7.40 5.82 3.87
N SER A 34 -7.26 5.08 4.96
CA SER A 34 -8.24 5.03 6.04
C SER A 34 -8.45 6.39 6.69
N GLN A 35 -7.37 7.13 6.94
CA GLN A 35 -7.42 8.49 7.50
C GLN A 35 -8.06 9.48 6.51
N GLU A 36 -7.73 9.37 5.22
CA GLU A 36 -8.29 10.20 4.16
C GLU A 36 -9.82 10.03 4.05
N LEU A 37 -10.30 8.78 4.10
CA LEU A 37 -11.72 8.46 3.98
C LEU A 37 -12.49 8.59 5.29
N GLY A 38 -11.84 8.33 6.42
CA GLY A 38 -12.46 8.31 7.74
C GLY A 38 -12.45 9.66 8.45
N GLY A 39 -11.46 10.53 8.16
CA GLY A 39 -11.32 11.85 8.76
C GLY A 39 -11.26 11.81 10.29
N ASP A 40 -12.10 12.61 10.94
CA ASP A 40 -12.24 12.72 12.41
C ASP A 40 -13.13 11.61 13.03
N LYS A 41 -13.63 10.68 12.26
CA LYS A 41 -14.45 9.54 12.71
C LYS A 41 -13.63 8.26 12.89
N VAL A 42 -12.35 8.31 12.63
CA VAL A 42 -11.45 7.15 12.75
C VAL A 42 -10.17 7.50 13.50
N THR A 43 -9.65 6.52 14.21
CA THR A 43 -8.29 6.54 14.73
C THR A 43 -7.49 5.45 14.03
N THR A 44 -6.38 5.80 13.40
CA THR A 44 -5.59 4.88 12.58
C THR A 44 -4.28 4.48 13.25
N TYR A 45 -3.75 3.33 12.88
CA TYR A 45 -2.44 2.84 13.29
C TYR A 45 -1.87 1.93 12.21
N SER A 46 -0.65 2.21 11.74
CA SER A 46 0.07 1.31 10.83
C SER A 46 0.97 0.32 11.58
N ALA A 47 0.90 -0.95 11.18
CA ALA A 47 1.74 -2.01 11.73
C ALA A 47 3.19 -1.92 11.26
N THR A 48 3.39 -1.38 10.05
CA THR A 48 4.69 -1.26 9.38
C THR A 48 5.05 0.20 9.12
N THR A 49 6.25 0.42 8.64
CA THR A 49 6.76 1.71 8.16
C THR A 49 7.19 1.60 6.70
N GLY A 50 7.34 2.72 6.01
CA GLY A 50 7.76 2.76 4.61
C GLY A 50 9.17 2.22 4.32
N LEU A 51 9.95 1.91 5.36
CA LEU A 51 11.29 1.33 5.27
C LEU A 51 11.37 -0.12 5.76
N GLN A 52 10.22 -0.77 5.94
CA GLN A 52 10.12 -2.18 6.32
C GLN A 52 9.55 -3.01 5.17
N ASP A 53 10.07 -4.23 5.02
CA ASP A 53 9.50 -5.22 4.11
C ASP A 53 8.22 -5.81 4.74
N PRO A 54 7.04 -5.63 4.14
CA PRO A 54 5.78 -6.10 4.70
C PRO A 54 5.66 -7.63 4.81
N HIS A 55 6.47 -8.39 4.07
CA HIS A 55 6.51 -9.84 4.17
C HIS A 55 7.12 -10.33 5.50
N TYR A 56 8.03 -9.53 6.10
CA TYR A 56 8.88 -9.95 7.22
C TYR A 56 8.66 -9.12 8.49
N ILE A 57 7.40 -9.06 8.94
CA ILE A 57 7.05 -8.38 10.18
C ILE A 57 6.93 -9.39 11.33
N GLN A 58 7.35 -8.99 12.51
CA GLN A 58 7.14 -9.79 13.71
C GLN A 58 5.83 -9.38 14.40
N ALA A 59 4.99 -10.37 14.72
CA ALA A 59 3.77 -10.16 15.51
C ALA A 59 4.11 -9.86 17.00
N ARG A 60 4.79 -8.72 17.24
CA ARG A 60 5.24 -8.29 18.56
C ARG A 60 4.07 -7.92 19.48
N PRO A 61 4.25 -7.95 20.82
CA PRO A 61 3.17 -7.68 21.79
C PRO A 61 2.45 -6.35 21.56
N SER A 62 3.17 -5.29 21.13
CA SER A 62 2.57 -3.99 20.83
C SER A 62 1.58 -4.05 19.66
N LEU A 63 1.88 -4.79 18.59
CA LEU A 63 0.96 -4.98 17.47
C LEU A 63 -0.26 -5.80 17.91
N ILE A 64 -0.06 -6.86 18.70
CA ILE A 64 -1.15 -7.67 19.25
C ILE A 64 -2.07 -6.81 20.13
N ALA A 65 -1.52 -5.93 20.96
CA ALA A 65 -2.32 -5.05 21.81
C ALA A 65 -3.13 -4.02 21.00
N LYS A 66 -2.58 -3.50 19.90
CA LYS A 66 -3.28 -2.58 18.98
C LYS A 66 -4.39 -3.32 18.23
N SER A 67 -4.09 -4.47 17.63
CA SER A 67 -5.08 -5.27 16.87
C SER A 67 -6.23 -5.80 17.74
N ARG A 68 -6.00 -6.00 19.05
CA ARG A 68 -7.07 -6.37 20.00
C ARG A 68 -8.17 -5.32 20.10
N ARG A 69 -7.86 -4.04 19.89
CA ARG A 69 -8.78 -2.92 20.01
C ARG A 69 -9.31 -2.43 18.66
N ALA A 70 -8.88 -3.04 17.58
CA ALA A 70 -9.29 -2.63 16.25
C ALA A 70 -10.74 -3.04 15.97
N ASP A 71 -11.51 -2.12 15.44
CA ASP A 71 -12.84 -2.36 14.88
C ASP A 71 -12.74 -2.77 13.40
N LEU A 72 -11.69 -2.27 12.72
CA LEU A 72 -11.38 -2.57 11.33
C LEU A 72 -9.88 -2.86 11.16
N LEU A 73 -9.57 -3.97 10.51
CA LEU A 73 -8.26 -4.36 10.01
C LEU A 73 -8.22 -4.10 8.51
N VAL A 74 -7.25 -3.31 8.03
CA VAL A 74 -7.06 -3.02 6.61
C VAL A 74 -5.67 -3.48 6.21
N CYS A 75 -5.59 -4.53 5.40
CA CYS A 75 -4.34 -5.13 4.92
C CYS A 75 -4.36 -5.27 3.41
N THR A 76 -3.22 -5.50 2.80
CA THR A 76 -3.12 -5.78 1.36
C THR A 76 -3.82 -7.09 1.01
N GLY A 77 -3.49 -8.19 1.68
CA GLY A 77 -4.02 -9.52 1.36
C GLY A 77 -3.18 -10.24 0.31
N ALA A 78 -3.77 -11.22 -0.41
CA ALA A 78 -3.09 -12.06 -1.40
C ALA A 78 -1.74 -12.63 -0.88
N GLU A 79 -1.74 -13.07 0.36
CA GLU A 79 -0.58 -13.68 1.06
C GLU A 79 0.59 -12.73 1.38
N LEU A 80 0.46 -11.40 1.19
CA LEU A 80 1.55 -10.47 1.52
C LEU A 80 1.96 -10.58 3.00
N GLU A 81 0.98 -10.58 3.90
CA GLU A 81 1.18 -10.60 5.35
C GLU A 81 1.14 -12.01 5.95
N THR A 82 1.21 -13.05 5.12
CA THR A 82 1.00 -14.45 5.58
C THR A 82 1.99 -14.88 6.67
N GLY A 83 3.19 -14.28 6.70
CA GLY A 83 4.22 -14.58 7.69
C GLY A 83 3.88 -14.13 9.12
N TRP A 84 2.95 -13.19 9.30
CA TRP A 84 2.70 -12.57 10.61
C TRP A 84 1.24 -12.29 10.94
N LEU A 85 0.41 -11.91 9.98
CA LEU A 85 -0.99 -11.53 10.20
C LEU A 85 -1.85 -12.64 10.82
N PRO A 86 -1.77 -13.91 10.38
CA PRO A 86 -2.56 -14.99 11.00
C PRO A 86 -2.23 -15.21 12.47
N LEU A 87 -0.95 -15.04 12.85
CA LEU A 87 -0.52 -15.11 14.26
C LEU A 87 -1.06 -13.91 15.04
N LEU A 88 -1.00 -12.71 14.48
CA LEU A 88 -1.51 -11.49 15.07
C LEU A 88 -3.02 -11.60 15.34
N GLN A 89 -3.82 -11.96 14.35
CA GLN A 89 -5.27 -12.15 14.47
C GLN A 89 -5.62 -13.16 15.57
N ARG A 90 -4.98 -14.33 15.56
CA ARG A 90 -5.19 -15.36 16.59
C ARG A 90 -4.81 -14.88 18.00
N LYS A 91 -3.66 -14.23 18.16
CA LYS A 91 -3.18 -13.75 19.47
C LYS A 91 -3.93 -12.53 19.99
N SER A 92 -4.51 -11.73 19.12
CA SER A 92 -5.37 -10.60 19.50
C SER A 92 -6.64 -11.07 20.22
N GLY A 93 -7.17 -12.24 19.84
CA GLY A 93 -8.47 -12.72 20.32
C GLY A 93 -9.67 -11.86 19.88
N ASN A 94 -9.44 -10.89 19.02
CA ASN A 94 -10.45 -9.97 18.54
C ASN A 94 -11.28 -10.63 17.41
N ARG A 95 -12.54 -10.91 17.67
CA ARG A 95 -13.44 -11.57 16.71
C ARG A 95 -13.82 -10.67 15.54
N ALA A 96 -13.84 -9.35 15.74
CA ALA A 96 -14.23 -8.40 14.70
C ALA A 96 -13.30 -8.42 13.48
N ILE A 97 -12.02 -8.72 13.67
CA ILE A 97 -10.98 -8.66 12.63
C ILE A 97 -10.50 -10.05 12.16
N GLN A 98 -11.20 -11.12 12.49
CA GLN A 98 -10.86 -12.45 11.98
C GLN A 98 -11.25 -12.56 10.50
N ASN A 99 -10.61 -13.48 9.78
CA ASN A 99 -10.93 -13.73 8.37
C ASN A 99 -12.43 -13.99 8.17
N GLY A 100 -13.02 -13.27 7.22
CA GLY A 100 -14.47 -13.34 6.91
C GLY A 100 -15.34 -12.50 7.84
N ALA A 101 -14.80 -11.87 8.89
CA ALA A 101 -15.57 -10.94 9.71
C ALA A 101 -15.70 -9.56 9.01
N PRO A 102 -16.78 -8.80 9.28
CA PRO A 102 -16.98 -7.47 8.68
C PRO A 102 -15.85 -6.48 8.93
N GLY A 103 -15.14 -6.60 10.04
CA GLY A 103 -13.97 -5.79 10.38
C GLY A 103 -12.65 -6.30 9.79
N ALA A 104 -12.64 -7.32 8.94
CA ALA A 104 -11.48 -7.72 8.17
C ALA A 104 -11.62 -7.25 6.71
N PHE A 105 -10.69 -6.39 6.27
CA PHE A 105 -10.68 -5.83 4.93
C PHE A 105 -9.33 -6.14 4.28
N MET A 106 -9.36 -6.92 3.20
CA MET A 106 -8.19 -7.22 2.37
C MET A 106 -8.33 -6.45 1.05
N ALA A 107 -7.40 -5.53 0.79
CA ALA A 107 -7.47 -4.63 -0.36
C ALA A 107 -7.51 -5.39 -1.69
N THR A 108 -6.78 -6.50 -1.77
CA THR A 108 -6.74 -7.35 -2.97
C THR A 108 -8.05 -8.06 -3.31
N ASP A 109 -9.00 -8.16 -2.37
CA ASP A 109 -10.32 -8.76 -2.64
C ASP A 109 -11.19 -7.90 -3.58
N TYR A 110 -10.82 -6.65 -3.80
CA TYR A 110 -11.60 -5.67 -4.57
C TYR A 110 -11.01 -5.34 -5.94
N VAL A 111 -9.87 -5.94 -6.30
CA VAL A 111 -9.18 -5.69 -7.57
C VAL A 111 -8.82 -7.00 -8.27
N GLN A 112 -8.63 -6.93 -9.58
CA GLN A 112 -8.15 -8.08 -10.33
C GLN A 112 -6.63 -8.14 -10.27
N LEU A 113 -6.08 -9.23 -9.73
CA LEU A 113 -4.65 -9.44 -9.63
C LEU A 113 -4.09 -10.02 -10.93
N THR A 114 -2.85 -9.63 -11.24
CA THR A 114 -2.01 -10.20 -12.29
C THR A 114 -0.93 -11.12 -11.71
N GLY A 115 -0.19 -11.81 -12.55
CA GLY A 115 0.93 -12.64 -12.09
C GLY A 115 0.51 -13.88 -11.29
N ILE A 116 -0.70 -14.41 -11.53
CA ILE A 116 -1.16 -15.67 -10.93
C ILE A 116 -0.28 -16.80 -11.47
N PRO A 117 0.45 -17.54 -10.61
CA PRO A 117 1.35 -18.59 -11.06
C PRO A 117 0.56 -19.78 -11.59
N SER A 118 1.01 -20.35 -12.71
CA SER A 118 0.40 -21.57 -13.28
C SER A 118 0.65 -22.81 -12.42
N GLN A 119 1.70 -22.80 -11.63
CA GLN A 119 2.05 -23.84 -10.64
C GLN A 119 2.63 -23.22 -9.39
N LEU A 120 2.24 -23.74 -8.22
CA LEU A 120 2.74 -23.31 -6.93
C LEU A 120 3.99 -24.15 -6.58
N ASP A 121 5.16 -23.57 -6.79
CA ASP A 121 6.43 -24.15 -6.39
C ASP A 121 7.14 -23.20 -5.42
N ARG A 122 7.05 -23.47 -4.12
CA ARG A 122 7.68 -22.65 -3.07
C ARG A 122 9.23 -22.64 -3.15
N SER A 123 9.84 -23.54 -3.92
CA SER A 123 11.28 -23.50 -4.21
C SER A 123 11.68 -22.31 -5.09
N GLN A 124 10.69 -21.65 -5.73
CA GLN A 124 10.88 -20.47 -6.57
C GLN A 124 10.88 -19.14 -5.80
N GLY A 125 10.88 -19.18 -4.47
CA GLY A 125 10.93 -17.98 -3.62
C GLY A 125 9.54 -17.50 -3.14
N HIS A 126 9.38 -16.19 -2.99
CA HIS A 126 8.12 -15.56 -2.57
C HIS A 126 7.10 -15.55 -3.72
N ILE A 127 6.37 -16.65 -3.88
CA ILE A 127 5.29 -16.76 -4.84
C ILE A 127 3.96 -16.59 -4.10
N HIS A 128 3.15 -15.65 -4.57
CA HIS A 128 1.80 -15.40 -4.09
C HIS A 128 0.80 -16.19 -4.93
N ALA A 129 0.09 -17.13 -4.32
CA ALA A 129 -0.83 -18.04 -5.01
C ALA A 129 -1.99 -17.29 -5.71
N ALA A 130 -2.48 -16.23 -5.08
CA ALA A 130 -3.58 -15.41 -5.59
C ALA A 130 -3.16 -14.40 -6.67
N GLY A 131 -1.86 -14.22 -6.90
CA GLY A 131 -1.32 -13.20 -7.80
C GLY A 131 -0.50 -12.14 -7.08
N ASN A 132 0.02 -11.16 -7.83
CA ASN A 132 0.89 -10.11 -7.30
C ASN A 132 0.12 -9.18 -6.34
N PRO A 133 0.49 -9.09 -5.05
CA PRO A 133 -0.23 -8.29 -4.05
C PRO A 133 0.10 -6.79 -4.08
N HIS A 134 1.11 -6.33 -4.82
CA HIS A 134 1.69 -4.99 -4.72
C HIS A 134 0.84 -3.91 -5.43
N ILE A 135 -0.47 -3.95 -5.20
CA ILE A 135 -1.51 -3.14 -5.87
C ILE A 135 -1.41 -1.65 -5.56
N GLN A 136 -0.82 -1.27 -4.43
CA GLN A 136 -0.64 0.13 -4.01
C GLN A 136 0.27 0.93 -4.95
N THR A 137 1.00 0.27 -5.82
CA THR A 137 1.85 0.92 -6.84
C THR A 137 1.06 1.41 -8.06
N SER A 138 -0.25 1.13 -8.14
CA SER A 138 -1.17 1.62 -9.17
C SER A 138 -2.21 2.58 -8.58
N PRO A 139 -2.29 3.84 -9.05
CA PRO A 139 -3.31 4.78 -8.60
C PRO A 139 -4.73 4.34 -9.01
N ILE A 140 -4.86 3.56 -10.08
CA ILE A 140 -6.15 3.03 -10.54
C ILE A 140 -6.67 1.99 -9.55
N MET A 141 -5.81 1.06 -9.11
CA MET A 141 -6.20 0.05 -8.12
C MET A 141 -6.49 0.67 -6.76
N LEU A 142 -5.68 1.66 -6.34
CA LEU A 142 -5.93 2.41 -5.11
C LEU A 142 -7.30 3.07 -5.10
N LEU A 143 -7.73 3.65 -6.21
CA LEU A 143 -9.07 4.26 -6.32
C LEU A 143 -10.19 3.22 -6.13
N THR A 144 -10.02 2.05 -6.72
CA THR A 144 -10.99 0.94 -6.57
C THR A 144 -11.08 0.47 -5.11
N VAL A 145 -9.93 0.29 -4.46
CA VAL A 145 -9.85 -0.08 -3.05
C VAL A 145 -10.46 1.01 -2.16
N ALA A 146 -10.19 2.29 -2.46
CA ALA A 146 -10.72 3.42 -1.72
C ALA A 146 -12.25 3.46 -1.71
N LYS A 147 -12.88 3.18 -2.84
CA LYS A 147 -14.34 3.05 -2.93
C LYS A 147 -14.85 1.96 -2.00
N ALA A 148 -14.28 0.76 -2.08
CA ALA A 148 -14.68 -0.38 -1.26
C ALA A 148 -14.44 -0.13 0.24
N LEU A 149 -13.34 0.55 0.60
CA LEU A 149 -13.05 0.91 1.99
C LEU A 149 -14.05 1.95 2.52
N SER A 150 -14.42 2.95 1.71
CA SER A 150 -15.49 3.90 2.08
C SER A 150 -16.82 3.21 2.33
N GLU A 151 -17.21 2.27 1.46
CA GLU A 151 -18.41 1.46 1.65
C GLU A 151 -18.34 0.63 2.94
N ARG A 152 -17.17 0.09 3.28
CA ARG A 152 -16.95 -0.65 4.52
C ARG A 152 -17.09 0.24 5.76
N LEU A 153 -16.54 1.46 5.74
CA LEU A 153 -16.72 2.43 6.82
C LEU A 153 -18.19 2.79 7.02
N GLN A 154 -18.94 2.99 5.94
CA GLN A 154 -20.39 3.25 5.97
C GLN A 154 -21.18 2.08 6.56
N GLN A 155 -20.77 0.84 6.30
CA GLN A 155 -21.40 -0.36 6.87
C GLN A 155 -21.15 -0.51 8.36
N LEU A 156 -19.93 -0.20 8.83
CA LEU A 156 -19.53 -0.33 10.24
C LEU A 156 -20.08 0.80 11.10
N ASP A 157 -20.23 1.98 10.54
CA ASP A 157 -20.71 3.18 11.24
C ASP A 157 -21.82 3.88 10.45
N GLN A 158 -23.00 3.31 10.52
CA GLN A 158 -24.19 3.77 9.79
C GLN A 158 -24.61 5.19 10.19
N ASN A 159 -24.31 5.64 11.39
CA ASN A 159 -24.64 6.98 11.86
C ASN A 159 -23.84 8.07 11.13
N ASN A 160 -22.66 7.75 10.65
CA ASN A 160 -21.77 8.66 9.90
C ASN A 160 -21.73 8.34 8.39
N GLN A 161 -22.66 7.57 7.86
CA GLN A 161 -22.68 7.14 6.46
C GLN A 161 -22.53 8.33 5.48
N ALA A 162 -23.30 9.40 5.68
CA ALA A 162 -23.26 10.59 4.82
C ALA A 162 -21.89 11.30 4.89
N TYR A 163 -21.23 11.28 6.04
CA TYR A 163 -19.89 11.85 6.23
C TYR A 163 -18.84 11.06 5.40
N TYR A 164 -18.83 9.74 5.50
CA TYR A 164 -17.91 8.90 4.72
C TYR A 164 -18.18 9.00 3.21
N GLN A 165 -19.45 9.10 2.80
CA GLN A 165 -19.82 9.30 1.41
C GLN A 165 -19.29 10.63 0.88
N GLN A 166 -19.40 11.72 1.66
CA GLN A 166 -18.87 13.03 1.26
C GLN A 166 -17.34 13.01 1.12
N ARG A 167 -16.64 12.37 2.06
CA ARG A 167 -15.18 12.23 2.01
C ARG A 167 -14.72 11.40 0.82
N TRP A 168 -15.44 10.32 0.53
CA TRP A 168 -15.20 9.52 -0.68
C TRP A 168 -15.33 10.37 -1.95
N THR A 169 -16.42 11.11 -2.09
CA THR A 169 -16.66 11.94 -3.28
C THR A 169 -15.56 13.00 -3.48
N ASP A 170 -15.13 13.64 -2.40
CA ASP A 170 -14.01 14.59 -2.41
C ASP A 170 -12.69 13.92 -2.79
N PHE A 171 -12.37 12.79 -2.16
CA PHE A 171 -11.17 12.02 -2.47
C PHE A 171 -11.17 11.55 -3.93
N GLU A 172 -12.25 10.96 -4.41
CA GLU A 172 -12.38 10.46 -5.78
C GLU A 172 -12.10 11.57 -6.79
N GLN A 173 -12.71 12.76 -6.61
CA GLN A 173 -12.50 13.89 -7.50
C GLN A 173 -11.04 14.35 -7.52
N ARG A 174 -10.42 14.54 -6.37
CA ARG A 174 -9.02 14.95 -6.25
C ARG A 174 -8.07 13.88 -6.82
N TRP A 175 -8.35 12.61 -6.56
CA TRP A 175 -7.53 11.49 -7.02
C TRP A 175 -7.57 11.32 -8.54
N GLN A 176 -8.75 11.41 -9.14
CA GLN A 176 -8.91 11.37 -10.59
C GLN A 176 -8.17 12.52 -11.28
N ALA A 177 -8.30 13.74 -10.76
CA ALA A 177 -7.55 14.89 -11.27
C ALA A 177 -6.04 14.71 -11.14
N ALA A 178 -5.57 14.17 -10.02
CA ALA A 178 -4.15 13.85 -9.81
C ALA A 178 -3.66 12.74 -10.76
N THR A 179 -4.45 11.69 -10.95
CA THR A 179 -4.11 10.58 -11.86
C THR A 179 -3.92 11.06 -13.30
N LEU A 180 -4.80 11.93 -13.79
CA LEU A 180 -4.66 12.54 -15.12
C LEU A 180 -3.39 13.39 -15.24
N ARG A 181 -3.09 14.21 -14.22
CA ARG A 181 -1.86 15.00 -14.15
C ARG A 181 -0.62 14.11 -14.18
N TRP A 182 -0.59 13.04 -13.38
CA TRP A 182 0.52 12.10 -13.33
C TRP A 182 0.75 11.40 -14.67
N GLN A 183 -0.31 10.97 -15.34
CA GLN A 183 -0.22 10.38 -16.68
C GLN A 183 0.40 11.35 -17.70
N GLN A 184 -0.02 12.63 -17.67
CA GLN A 184 0.56 13.66 -18.54
C GLN A 184 2.03 13.92 -18.23
N GLN A 185 2.42 14.01 -16.97
CA GLN A 185 3.79 14.22 -16.54
C GLN A 185 4.70 13.03 -16.93
N ALA A 186 4.17 11.81 -16.85
CA ALA A 186 4.90 10.58 -17.11
C ALA A 186 4.90 10.16 -18.61
N GLU A 187 4.31 10.92 -19.52
CA GLU A 187 4.20 10.53 -20.93
C GLU A 187 5.55 10.17 -21.58
N SER A 188 6.61 10.89 -21.20
CA SER A 188 7.97 10.61 -21.70
C SER A 188 8.61 9.33 -21.12
N LEU A 189 7.99 8.73 -20.09
CA LEU A 189 8.45 7.46 -19.51
C LEU A 189 7.90 6.25 -20.28
N LYS A 190 6.93 6.41 -21.14
CA LYS A 190 6.34 5.32 -21.92
C LYS A 190 7.39 4.63 -22.77
N GLY A 191 7.48 3.30 -22.65
CA GLY A 191 8.50 2.49 -23.31
C GLY A 191 9.90 2.61 -22.69
N LEU A 192 10.08 3.30 -21.55
CA LEU A 192 11.38 3.36 -20.90
C LEU A 192 11.83 1.97 -20.46
N PRO A 193 12.97 1.47 -20.97
CA PRO A 193 13.47 0.15 -20.60
C PRO A 193 14.13 0.19 -19.23
N ILE A 194 13.62 -0.65 -18.32
CA ILE A 194 14.04 -0.69 -16.91
C ILE A 194 14.46 -2.08 -16.47
N VAL A 195 15.30 -2.12 -15.44
CA VAL A 195 15.55 -3.30 -14.61
C VAL A 195 14.89 -3.05 -13.26
N ILE A 196 14.25 -4.06 -12.69
CA ILE A 196 13.72 -4.00 -11.32
C ILE A 196 14.48 -4.95 -10.41
N GLN A 197 14.54 -4.65 -9.11
CA GLN A 197 15.19 -5.56 -8.17
C GLN A 197 14.30 -6.76 -7.85
N HIS A 198 13.03 -6.53 -7.57
CA HIS A 198 12.00 -7.51 -7.21
C HIS A 198 10.73 -7.27 -8.02
N ASN A 199 9.90 -8.30 -8.22
CA ASN A 199 8.62 -8.20 -8.96
C ASN A 199 7.51 -7.53 -8.13
N ASN A 200 7.80 -6.36 -7.60
CA ASN A 200 6.85 -5.56 -6.81
C ASN A 200 6.41 -4.26 -7.50
N TRP A 201 6.78 -4.08 -8.78
CA TRP A 201 6.49 -2.88 -9.54
C TRP A 201 5.61 -3.13 -10.78
N ASP A 202 5.10 -4.35 -10.96
CA ASP A 202 4.39 -4.70 -12.19
C ASP A 202 3.20 -3.78 -12.47
N TYR A 203 2.40 -3.41 -11.46
CA TYR A 203 1.28 -2.49 -11.65
C TYR A 203 1.70 -1.04 -11.96
N LEU A 204 2.84 -0.58 -11.43
CA LEU A 204 3.44 0.70 -11.81
C LEU A 204 3.93 0.65 -13.25
N ILE A 205 4.58 -0.44 -13.63
CA ILE A 205 5.09 -0.69 -15.00
C ILE A 205 3.94 -0.64 -15.99
N ASP A 206 2.87 -1.36 -15.73
CA ASP A 206 1.68 -1.40 -16.57
C ASP A 206 1.03 -0.02 -16.69
N TRP A 207 0.87 0.68 -15.55
CA TRP A 207 0.24 2.00 -15.52
C TRP A 207 1.02 3.07 -16.27
N LEU A 208 2.36 3.09 -16.16
CA LEU A 208 3.24 4.05 -16.82
C LEU A 208 3.68 3.62 -18.23
N GLY A 209 3.37 2.37 -18.64
CA GLY A 209 3.83 1.80 -19.90
C GLY A 209 5.34 1.64 -19.98
N LEU A 210 6.01 1.31 -18.86
CA LEU A 210 7.44 1.04 -18.81
C LEU A 210 7.75 -0.33 -19.44
N GLU A 211 9.00 -0.54 -19.90
CA GLU A 211 9.43 -1.82 -20.45
C GLU A 211 10.36 -2.55 -19.46
N LYS A 212 9.87 -3.63 -18.86
CA LYS A 212 10.67 -4.47 -17.95
C LYS A 212 11.63 -5.35 -18.74
N VAL A 213 12.92 -5.00 -18.75
CA VAL A 213 13.98 -5.75 -19.44
C VAL A 213 14.46 -6.93 -18.61
N ALA A 214 14.68 -6.75 -17.32
CA ALA A 214 15.16 -7.79 -16.41
C ALA A 214 14.71 -7.56 -14.97
N THR A 215 14.81 -8.64 -14.16
CA THR A 215 14.67 -8.59 -12.70
C THR A 215 15.96 -9.09 -12.06
N LEU A 216 16.50 -8.36 -11.05
CA LEU A 216 17.76 -8.73 -10.40
C LEU A 216 17.64 -10.03 -9.61
N GLU A 217 16.52 -10.23 -8.93
CA GLU A 217 16.22 -11.47 -8.19
C GLU A 217 15.73 -12.54 -9.16
N ALA A 218 16.55 -13.54 -9.42
CA ALA A 218 16.17 -14.72 -10.22
C ALA A 218 15.02 -15.51 -9.58
N LYS A 219 14.93 -15.45 -8.25
CA LYS A 219 13.82 -15.96 -7.45
C LYS A 219 13.31 -14.84 -6.55
N PRO A 220 12.01 -14.49 -6.57
CA PRO A 220 11.47 -13.42 -5.75
C PRO A 220 11.82 -13.57 -4.26
N GLY A 221 12.32 -12.49 -3.64
CA GLY A 221 12.70 -12.48 -2.22
C GLY A 221 14.03 -13.16 -1.89
N VAL A 222 14.74 -13.67 -2.89
CA VAL A 222 16.08 -14.29 -2.73
C VAL A 222 17.11 -13.34 -3.32
N PRO A 223 18.11 -12.88 -2.53
CA PRO A 223 19.18 -12.02 -3.04
C PRO A 223 19.89 -12.64 -4.24
N PRO A 224 20.14 -11.88 -5.32
CA PRO A 224 20.79 -12.42 -6.50
C PRO A 224 22.23 -12.85 -6.23
N THR A 225 22.64 -13.95 -6.85
CA THR A 225 24.03 -14.40 -6.85
C THR A 225 24.87 -13.56 -7.84
N VAL A 226 26.19 -13.63 -7.73
CA VAL A 226 27.10 -12.97 -8.70
C VAL A 226 26.86 -13.50 -10.12
N ASN A 227 26.52 -14.78 -10.27
CA ASN A 227 26.22 -15.37 -11.56
C ASN A 227 24.93 -14.81 -12.16
N ASP A 228 23.88 -14.64 -11.36
CA ASP A 228 22.61 -14.03 -11.79
C ASP A 228 22.86 -12.60 -12.31
N LEU A 229 23.60 -11.79 -11.55
CA LEU A 229 23.95 -10.43 -11.93
C LEU A 229 24.80 -10.37 -13.22
N ASN A 230 25.77 -11.28 -13.39
CA ASN A 230 26.57 -11.38 -14.62
C ASN A 230 25.71 -11.76 -15.83
N ASN A 231 24.71 -12.62 -15.66
CA ASN A 231 23.78 -12.97 -16.73
C ASN A 231 22.94 -11.76 -17.15
N ILE A 232 22.50 -10.94 -16.18
CA ILE A 232 21.79 -9.68 -16.49
C ILE A 232 22.71 -8.71 -17.25
N VAL A 233 23.97 -8.56 -16.86
CA VAL A 233 24.94 -7.73 -17.63
C VAL A 233 25.07 -8.20 -19.07
N LYS A 234 25.08 -9.52 -19.32
CA LYS A 234 25.09 -10.07 -20.69
C LYS A 234 23.79 -9.75 -21.45
N GLN A 235 22.65 -9.89 -20.79
CA GLN A 235 21.34 -9.55 -21.36
C GLN A 235 21.26 -8.05 -21.72
N LEU A 236 21.73 -7.16 -20.88
CA LEU A 236 21.71 -5.72 -21.10
C LEU A 236 22.61 -5.24 -22.26
N LYS A 237 23.56 -6.07 -22.70
CA LYS A 237 24.32 -5.81 -23.94
C LYS A 237 23.46 -6.03 -25.20
N LEU A 238 22.46 -6.89 -25.13
CA LEU A 238 21.53 -7.19 -26.24
C LEU A 238 20.27 -6.33 -26.16
N THR A 239 19.77 -6.10 -24.95
CA THR A 239 18.56 -5.30 -24.68
C THR A 239 18.91 -4.29 -23.59
N PRO A 240 19.40 -3.10 -23.97
CA PRO A 240 19.83 -2.08 -23.01
C PRO A 240 18.68 -1.56 -22.15
N ALA A 241 18.95 -1.29 -20.88
CA ALA A 241 18.06 -0.58 -19.96
C ALA A 241 18.65 0.79 -19.61
N LYS A 242 17.79 1.73 -19.20
CA LYS A 242 18.17 3.08 -18.76
C LYS A 242 18.33 3.20 -17.26
N VAL A 243 17.44 2.53 -16.51
CA VAL A 243 17.32 2.69 -15.04
C VAL A 243 17.17 1.32 -14.39
N VAL A 244 17.82 1.13 -13.24
CA VAL A 244 17.52 0.03 -12.32
C VAL A 244 16.76 0.57 -11.09
N ILE A 245 15.60 -0.03 -10.82
CA ILE A 245 14.67 0.37 -9.75
C ILE A 245 14.78 -0.63 -8.60
N HIS A 246 14.87 -0.11 -7.37
CA HIS A 246 14.65 -0.91 -6.15
C HIS A 246 13.75 -0.13 -5.18
N ALA A 247 13.02 -0.84 -4.33
CA ALA A 247 12.20 -0.22 -3.30
C ALA A 247 13.08 0.36 -2.17
N ALA A 248 12.65 1.46 -1.56
CA ALA A 248 13.42 2.15 -0.53
C ALA A 248 13.79 1.27 0.69
N TYR A 249 12.97 0.27 0.99
CA TYR A 249 13.25 -0.70 2.07
C TYR A 249 14.27 -1.78 1.67
N GLN A 250 14.54 -1.96 0.38
CA GLN A 250 15.43 -3.00 -0.12
C GLN A 250 16.91 -2.58 -0.02
N SER A 251 17.79 -3.58 0.12
CA SER A 251 19.24 -3.34 0.07
C SER A 251 19.67 -2.86 -1.32
N PRO A 252 20.36 -1.72 -1.44
CA PRO A 252 20.81 -1.22 -2.74
C PRO A 252 22.05 -1.94 -3.30
N ARG A 253 22.51 -3.03 -2.71
CA ARG A 253 23.77 -3.70 -3.10
C ARG A 253 23.74 -4.19 -4.54
N ALA A 254 22.67 -4.89 -4.94
CA ALA A 254 22.57 -5.45 -6.28
C ALA A 254 22.39 -4.35 -7.34
N SER A 255 21.54 -3.37 -7.12
CA SER A 255 21.35 -2.23 -8.03
C SER A 255 22.62 -1.37 -8.15
N ARG A 256 23.36 -1.14 -7.05
CA ARG A 256 24.65 -0.44 -7.06
C ARG A 256 25.68 -1.20 -7.89
N TRP A 257 25.82 -2.51 -7.66
CA TRP A 257 26.75 -3.34 -8.41
C TRP A 257 26.46 -3.30 -9.92
N LEU A 258 25.17 -3.38 -10.30
CA LEU A 258 24.76 -3.28 -11.69
C LEU A 258 25.13 -1.92 -12.30
N THR A 259 24.86 -0.81 -11.59
CA THR A 259 25.25 0.55 -12.01
C THR A 259 26.76 0.65 -12.23
N GLU A 260 27.57 0.14 -11.31
CA GLU A 260 29.04 0.15 -11.42
C GLU A 260 29.55 -0.66 -12.63
N LYS A 261 28.86 -1.72 -13.03
CA LYS A 261 29.24 -2.60 -14.15
C LYS A 261 28.75 -2.12 -15.50
N THR A 262 27.64 -1.40 -15.56
CA THR A 262 26.95 -1.08 -16.82
C THR A 262 26.81 0.41 -17.08
N GLY A 263 26.98 1.25 -16.07
CA GLY A 263 26.75 2.71 -16.14
C GLY A 263 25.28 3.11 -16.09
N ILE A 264 24.31 2.17 -16.07
CA ILE A 264 22.88 2.52 -15.99
C ILE A 264 22.56 3.21 -14.66
N ALA A 265 21.67 4.19 -14.69
CA ALA A 265 21.27 4.92 -13.49
C ALA A 265 20.51 3.99 -12.52
N LYS A 266 20.65 4.20 -11.21
CA LYS A 266 19.84 3.54 -10.21
C LYS A 266 18.93 4.52 -9.51
N VAL A 267 17.74 4.04 -9.13
CA VAL A 267 16.78 4.81 -8.33
C VAL A 267 16.19 3.94 -7.22
N ALA A 268 16.12 4.52 -6.02
CA ALA A 268 15.32 3.99 -4.92
C ALA A 268 13.95 4.67 -4.97
N LEU A 269 12.90 3.93 -5.29
CA LEU A 269 11.55 4.47 -5.28
C LEU A 269 10.91 4.26 -3.90
N PRO A 270 10.13 5.22 -3.40
CA PRO A 270 9.29 5.01 -2.25
C PRO A 270 8.22 3.98 -2.60
N PHE A 271 8.18 2.89 -1.84
CA PHE A 271 7.25 1.80 -2.11
C PHE A 271 5.87 2.07 -1.49
N THR A 272 5.88 2.84 -0.42
CA THR A 272 4.71 3.33 0.30
C THR A 272 5.06 4.67 0.97
N ILE A 273 4.09 5.22 1.68
CA ILE A 273 4.26 6.46 2.44
C ILE A 273 5.38 6.30 3.49
N GLY A 274 6.24 7.33 3.60
CA GLY A 274 7.41 7.29 4.47
C GLY A 274 8.56 6.44 3.93
N GLY A 275 8.50 5.95 2.68
CA GLY A 275 9.63 5.32 2.00
C GLY A 275 10.79 6.29 1.75
N ASN A 276 10.50 7.59 1.72
CA ASN A 276 11.46 8.67 1.81
C ASN A 276 10.79 9.92 2.42
N THR A 277 11.57 10.99 2.61
CA THR A 277 11.09 12.23 3.26
C THR A 277 10.08 13.03 2.44
N SER A 278 9.99 12.80 1.12
CA SER A 278 9.07 13.51 0.21
C SER A 278 7.72 12.80 0.07
N SER A 279 7.65 11.50 0.34
CA SER A 279 6.43 10.69 0.20
C SER A 279 5.64 10.64 1.52
N THR A 280 5.05 11.78 1.91
CA THR A 280 4.39 11.98 3.21
C THR A 280 2.90 11.64 3.23
N ASP A 281 2.29 11.51 2.06
CA ASP A 281 0.89 11.15 1.84
C ASP A 281 0.73 10.40 0.50
N LEU A 282 -0.49 9.92 0.21
CA LEU A 282 -0.77 9.16 -1.00
C LEU A 282 -0.50 9.95 -2.29
N PHE A 283 -0.82 11.23 -2.33
CA PHE A 283 -0.59 12.06 -3.52
C PHE A 283 0.89 12.30 -3.75
N LYS A 284 1.62 12.66 -2.69
CA LYS A 284 3.07 12.87 -2.76
C LYS A 284 3.85 11.59 -3.04
N LEU A 285 3.33 10.43 -2.68
CA LEU A 285 3.92 9.15 -3.04
C LEU A 285 4.05 9.02 -4.56
N PHE A 286 2.97 9.31 -5.30
CA PHE A 286 2.98 9.24 -6.78
C PHE A 286 3.69 10.43 -7.42
N ASP A 287 3.52 11.66 -6.90
CA ASP A 287 4.27 12.84 -7.37
C ASP A 287 5.77 12.56 -7.33
N ASN A 288 6.28 12.07 -6.18
CA ASN A 288 7.70 11.80 -6.00
C ASN A 288 8.20 10.58 -6.81
N THR A 289 7.38 9.53 -6.95
CA THR A 289 7.71 8.37 -7.78
C THR A 289 7.96 8.77 -9.22
N ILE A 290 7.08 9.61 -9.81
CA ILE A 290 7.21 10.10 -11.19
C ILE A 290 8.41 11.02 -11.31
N GLU A 291 8.59 11.97 -10.38
CA GLU A 291 9.73 12.88 -10.36
C GLU A 291 11.08 12.14 -10.38
N LEU A 292 11.22 11.14 -9.49
CA LEU A 292 12.43 10.32 -9.40
C LEU A 292 12.70 9.51 -10.68
N LEU A 293 11.67 8.98 -11.33
CA LEU A 293 11.81 8.28 -12.60
C LEU A 293 12.23 9.24 -13.72
N LEU A 294 11.60 10.40 -13.83
CA LEU A 294 11.92 11.42 -14.83
C LEU A 294 13.34 11.96 -14.66
N ASP A 295 13.82 12.15 -13.43
CA ASP A 295 15.19 12.60 -13.17
C ASP A 295 16.23 11.55 -13.62
N LYS A 296 15.98 10.27 -13.45
CA LYS A 296 16.92 9.18 -13.76
C LYS A 296 16.78 8.61 -15.17
N SER A 297 15.76 8.98 -15.90
CA SER A 297 15.54 8.55 -17.32
C SER A 297 16.29 9.43 -18.35
N LYS A 298 16.79 10.58 -17.93
CA LYS A 298 17.60 11.52 -18.73
C LYS A 298 19.00 10.93 -18.96
#